data_0ddf9edb8b2c683e685f4fc386ba8bc5
#
_entry.id   0ddf9edb8b2c683e685f4fc386ba8bc5
#
_cell.length_a   1.000
_cell.length_b   1.000
_cell.length_c   1.000
_cell.angle_alpha   90.00
_cell.angle_beta   90.00
_cell.angle_gamma   90.00
#
_symmetry.space_group_name_H-M   'P 1'
#
loop_
_entity.id
_entity.type
_entity.pdbx_description
1 polymer ?
#
loop_
_entity_poly.entity_id
_entity_poly.type
_entity_poly.pdbx_seq_one_letter_code
_entity_poly.pdbx_strand_id
1 'polypeptide(L)'
;MRCLATLLVLLLTVVGCGHAADPPPSAAGEPGDAGYPLTVQNCGRDVVVESPPQRAVSLNQSSTEILLSLGLADRMVGTATWTDPVRADLAAANETVPRLADNKPSLETVLGADPDLVTASFVGTLGSGGVAEREQFHQLGVPTYLAPSDCEGKLVTSEDGARTQSLTMDLIYREITDLATLFDVPQRGDDLVAGLQQRLDAVNPADSGVTAAFWFSDIRTPYLAGCCGSPGIIAAETGLRNVFDDTHDEWPQVSWETVADRDPDVLVLADLSRRTIDGDALESKIEFLESNHQSAQCSSGTALHRRQRCRPESVDPHR
;
A
#
# COMPACT_ATOMS: atom_id res chain seq x y z
N MET A 1 -45.43 39.72 89.03
CA MET A 1 -44.84 40.75 88.15
C MET A 1 -43.53 40.21 87.57
N ARG A 2 -43.42 40.18 86.24
CA ARG A 2 -42.28 39.83 85.38
C ARG A 2 -41.81 38.36 85.36
N CYS A 3 -42.38 37.58 84.45
CA CYS A 3 -41.87 36.32 83.96
C CYS A 3 -40.68 36.55 83.06
N LEU A 4 -39.60 35.83 83.29
CA LEU A 4 -38.51 35.69 82.35
C LEU A 4 -38.61 34.25 81.77
N ALA A 5 -38.93 34.18 80.53
CA ALA A 5 -38.92 32.92 79.75
C ALA A 5 -37.53 32.69 79.18
N THR A 6 -36.90 31.63 79.60
CA THR A 6 -35.62 31.20 79.05
C THR A 6 -35.85 30.27 77.87
N LEU A 7 -35.45 30.72 76.69
CA LEU A 7 -35.56 29.92 75.39
C LEU A 7 -34.31 29.05 75.27
N LEU A 8 -34.48 27.73 75.32
CA LEU A 8 -33.43 26.75 75.12
C LEU A 8 -33.38 26.41 73.64
N VAL A 9 -32.32 26.85 72.93
CA VAL A 9 -32.10 26.51 71.52
C VAL A 9 -31.31 25.21 71.45
N LEU A 10 -31.95 24.18 70.98
CA LEU A 10 -31.35 22.86 70.70
C LEU A 10 -30.72 22.89 69.35
N LEU A 11 -29.38 22.88 69.23
CA LEU A 11 -28.63 22.73 67.96
C LEU A 11 -28.60 21.25 67.60
N LEU A 12 -29.38 20.86 66.61
CA LEU A 12 -29.21 19.56 65.91
C LEU A 12 -28.12 19.68 64.80
N THR A 13 -26.97 19.08 65.04
CA THR A 13 -25.95 18.88 63.99
C THR A 13 -26.33 17.68 63.19
N VAL A 14 -26.80 17.91 61.95
CA VAL A 14 -27.01 16.87 60.95
C VAL A 14 -25.66 16.58 60.27
N VAL A 15 -25.05 15.44 60.59
CA VAL A 15 -23.89 14.91 59.84
C VAL A 15 -24.43 14.28 58.57
N GLY A 16 -24.37 15.04 57.46
CA GLY A 16 -24.66 14.52 56.12
C GLY A 16 -23.45 13.75 55.59
N CYS A 17 -23.54 12.42 55.52
CA CYS A 17 -22.66 11.64 54.66
C CYS A 17 -22.95 11.99 53.21
N GLY A 18 -22.09 12.86 52.63
CA GLY A 18 -22.08 13.09 51.20
C GLY A 18 -21.59 11.83 50.49
N HIS A 19 -22.50 11.07 49.88
CA HIS A 19 -22.14 10.16 48.83
C HIS A 19 -21.65 11.03 47.64
N ALA A 20 -20.34 10.96 47.35
CA ALA A 20 -19.88 11.41 46.03
C ALA A 20 -20.62 10.56 44.98
N ALA A 21 -21.50 11.19 44.22
CA ALA A 21 -22.06 10.55 43.06
C ALA A 21 -20.89 10.22 42.13
N ASP A 22 -20.69 8.93 41.83
CA ASP A 22 -19.82 8.52 40.76
C ASP A 22 -20.22 9.29 39.48
N PRO A 23 -19.27 9.82 38.70
CA PRO A 23 -19.59 10.39 37.39
C PRO A 23 -20.33 9.32 36.60
N PRO A 24 -21.36 9.70 35.84
CA PRO A 24 -22.05 8.73 34.97
C PRO A 24 -21.01 8.02 34.12
N PRO A 25 -21.12 6.70 33.90
CA PRO A 25 -20.25 5.99 33.02
C PRO A 25 -20.26 6.75 31.68
N SER A 26 -19.05 7.16 31.22
CA SER A 26 -18.89 7.72 29.89
C SER A 26 -19.59 6.74 28.96
N ALA A 27 -20.61 7.18 28.24
CA ALA A 27 -21.25 6.37 27.22
C ALA A 27 -20.12 5.89 26.34
N ALA A 28 -19.83 4.59 26.36
CA ALA A 28 -19.02 3.98 25.34
C ALA A 28 -19.75 4.32 24.04
N GLY A 29 -19.14 5.16 23.20
CA GLY A 29 -19.69 5.49 21.88
C GLY A 29 -20.01 4.18 21.17
N GLU A 30 -21.16 4.09 20.60
CA GLU A 30 -21.49 2.95 19.75
C GLU A 30 -20.39 2.82 18.69
N PRO A 31 -19.96 1.59 18.33
CA PRO A 31 -19.01 1.40 17.25
C PRO A 31 -19.58 2.04 15.98
N GLY A 32 -18.98 3.12 15.47
CA GLY A 32 -19.41 3.81 14.29
C GLY A 32 -19.72 5.32 14.42
N ASP A 33 -19.51 5.94 15.57
CA ASP A 33 -19.67 7.40 15.71
C ASP A 33 -18.29 8.10 15.67
N ALA A 34 -17.58 7.95 14.54
CA ALA A 34 -16.49 8.86 14.24
C ALA A 34 -17.11 10.23 13.98
N GLY A 35 -16.89 11.20 14.89
CA GLY A 35 -17.47 12.55 14.76
C GLY A 35 -17.04 13.22 13.48
N TYR A 36 -17.94 13.31 12.50
CA TYR A 36 -17.73 14.08 11.27
C TYR A 36 -18.01 15.57 11.49
N PRO A 37 -17.34 16.51 10.76
CA PRO A 37 -16.36 16.24 9.69
C PRO A 37 -15.07 15.63 10.24
N LEU A 38 -14.50 14.70 9.48
CA LEU A 38 -13.27 14.01 9.82
C LEU A 38 -12.11 14.50 8.95
N THR A 39 -10.94 14.70 9.55
CA THR A 39 -9.74 15.14 8.85
C THR A 39 -8.61 14.13 9.01
N VAL A 40 -8.01 13.70 7.90
CA VAL A 40 -6.81 12.86 7.86
C VAL A 40 -5.69 13.60 7.15
N GLN A 41 -4.48 13.56 7.71
CA GLN A 41 -3.27 14.09 7.06
C GLN A 41 -2.79 13.08 6.01
N ASN A 42 -2.74 13.50 4.75
CA ASN A 42 -2.41 12.61 3.66
C ASN A 42 -1.52 13.26 2.60
N CYS A 43 -0.28 12.82 2.47
CA CYS A 43 0.66 13.31 1.47
C CYS A 43 0.77 14.85 1.46
N GLY A 44 0.96 15.45 2.65
CA GLY A 44 1.15 16.89 2.84
C GLY A 44 -0.12 17.74 2.67
N ARG A 45 -1.30 17.13 2.69
CA ARG A 45 -2.61 17.82 2.62
C ARG A 45 -3.58 17.26 3.66
N ASP A 46 -4.51 18.11 4.07
CA ASP A 46 -5.68 17.69 4.84
C ASP A 46 -6.70 17.07 3.87
N VAL A 47 -7.16 15.88 4.19
CA VAL A 47 -8.32 15.23 3.55
C VAL A 47 -9.48 15.33 4.51
N VAL A 48 -10.45 16.16 4.17
CA VAL A 48 -11.64 16.40 4.98
C VAL A 48 -12.82 15.73 4.32
N VAL A 49 -13.56 14.91 5.08
CA VAL A 49 -14.83 14.33 4.67
C VAL A 49 -15.92 14.75 5.64
N GLU A 50 -17.03 15.26 5.10
CA GLU A 50 -18.16 15.77 5.90
C GLU A 50 -19.04 14.64 6.48
N SER A 51 -18.96 13.46 5.90
CA SER A 51 -19.65 12.23 6.29
C SER A 51 -18.90 11.03 5.75
N PRO A 52 -19.21 9.78 6.21
CA PRO A 52 -18.62 8.57 5.64
C PRO A 52 -18.88 8.50 4.13
N PRO A 53 -17.83 8.38 3.28
CA PRO A 53 -18.00 8.33 1.82
C PRO A 53 -18.94 7.20 1.40
N GLN A 54 -19.81 7.49 0.44
CA GLN A 54 -20.78 6.55 -0.12
C GLN A 54 -20.61 6.36 -1.63
N ARG A 55 -19.75 7.16 -2.26
CA ARG A 55 -19.57 7.23 -3.71
C ARG A 55 -18.08 7.34 -4.06
N ALA A 56 -17.27 6.39 -3.59
CA ALA A 56 -15.84 6.39 -3.83
C ALA A 56 -15.51 5.98 -5.27
N VAL A 57 -14.53 6.67 -5.87
CA VAL A 57 -13.84 6.22 -7.08
C VAL A 57 -12.41 5.87 -6.75
N SER A 58 -11.97 4.66 -7.11
CA SER A 58 -10.59 4.20 -6.96
C SER A 58 -9.89 4.17 -8.32
N LEU A 59 -8.75 4.85 -8.43
CA LEU A 59 -8.05 5.09 -9.70
C LEU A 59 -6.86 4.17 -9.96
N ASN A 60 -6.56 3.23 -9.08
CA ASN A 60 -5.49 2.24 -9.25
C ASN A 60 -5.86 0.93 -8.57
N GLN A 61 -5.35 -0.19 -9.06
CA GLN A 61 -5.70 -1.52 -8.58
C GLN A 61 -5.42 -1.72 -7.09
N SER A 62 -4.25 -1.32 -6.58
CA SER A 62 -3.90 -1.48 -5.17
C SER A 62 -4.90 -0.77 -4.25
N SER A 63 -5.21 0.50 -4.55
CA SER A 63 -6.22 1.27 -3.81
C SER A 63 -7.61 0.63 -3.91
N THR A 64 -7.97 0.09 -5.09
CA THR A 64 -9.23 -0.64 -5.29
C THR A 64 -9.29 -1.88 -4.40
N GLU A 65 -8.24 -2.70 -4.39
CA GLU A 65 -8.21 -3.93 -3.61
C GLU A 65 -8.22 -3.69 -2.10
N ILE A 66 -7.69 -2.55 -1.63
CA ILE A 66 -7.81 -2.15 -0.22
C ILE A 66 -9.28 -1.84 0.12
N LEU A 67 -9.97 -1.01 -0.69
CA LEU A 67 -11.38 -0.70 -0.45
C LEU A 67 -12.26 -1.96 -0.51
N LEU A 68 -12.01 -2.85 -1.46
CA LEU A 68 -12.71 -4.14 -1.56
C LEU A 68 -12.43 -5.04 -0.34
N SER A 69 -11.18 -5.06 0.15
CA SER A 69 -10.78 -5.83 1.35
C SER A 69 -11.43 -5.30 2.63
N LEU A 70 -11.71 -4.00 2.68
CA LEU A 70 -12.50 -3.37 3.74
C LEU A 70 -14.02 -3.63 3.60
N GLY A 71 -14.45 -4.35 2.54
CA GLY A 71 -15.86 -4.67 2.29
C GLY A 71 -16.69 -3.45 1.89
N LEU A 72 -16.11 -2.53 1.11
CA LEU A 72 -16.72 -1.25 0.71
C LEU A 72 -17.23 -1.24 -0.74
N ALA A 73 -17.38 -2.39 -1.38
CA ALA A 73 -17.83 -2.47 -2.78
C ALA A 73 -19.16 -1.72 -3.02
N ASP A 74 -20.08 -1.75 -2.07
CA ASP A 74 -21.38 -1.06 -2.10
C ASP A 74 -21.27 0.48 -1.99
N ARG A 75 -20.12 0.98 -1.56
CA ARG A 75 -19.79 2.42 -1.46
C ARG A 75 -18.85 2.89 -2.57
N MET A 76 -18.57 2.06 -3.57
CA MET A 76 -17.74 2.39 -4.71
C MET A 76 -18.61 2.59 -5.95
N VAL A 77 -18.43 3.71 -6.62
CA VAL A 77 -19.15 4.06 -7.87
C VAL A 77 -18.25 3.93 -9.10
N GLY A 78 -16.98 3.58 -8.91
CA GLY A 78 -16.09 3.36 -10.03
C GLY A 78 -14.69 2.92 -9.67
N THR A 79 -14.08 2.15 -10.58
CA THR A 79 -12.67 1.77 -10.56
C THR A 79 -12.02 2.05 -11.91
N ALA A 80 -10.71 2.29 -11.92
CA ALA A 80 -9.94 2.44 -13.15
C ALA A 80 -8.46 2.07 -12.95
N THR A 81 -7.72 1.99 -14.05
CA THR A 81 -6.27 1.73 -14.09
C THR A 81 -5.92 0.37 -13.50
N TRP A 82 -6.27 -0.64 -14.26
CA TRP A 82 -6.01 -2.04 -13.94
C TRP A 82 -4.76 -2.54 -14.67
N THR A 83 -3.88 -3.22 -13.95
CA THR A 83 -2.65 -3.81 -14.49
C THR A 83 -2.67 -5.32 -14.48
N ASP A 84 -3.37 -5.92 -13.53
CA ASP A 84 -3.42 -7.36 -13.32
C ASP A 84 -4.85 -7.82 -12.99
N PRO A 85 -5.16 -9.12 -13.04
CA PRO A 85 -6.41 -9.64 -12.52
C PRO A 85 -6.55 -9.29 -11.03
N VAL A 86 -7.76 -8.89 -10.62
CA VAL A 86 -8.05 -8.69 -9.20
C VAL A 86 -7.78 -9.96 -8.41
N ARG A 87 -7.34 -9.82 -7.16
CA ARG A 87 -7.20 -10.97 -6.26
C ARG A 87 -8.45 -11.84 -6.28
N ALA A 88 -8.25 -13.16 -6.34
CA ALA A 88 -9.34 -14.12 -6.54
C ALA A 88 -10.45 -14.03 -5.47
N ASP A 89 -10.08 -13.76 -4.22
CA ASP A 89 -11.02 -13.59 -3.10
C ASP A 89 -11.85 -12.31 -3.18
N LEU A 90 -11.43 -11.33 -3.97
CA LEU A 90 -12.12 -10.05 -4.20
C LEU A 90 -12.93 -10.01 -5.50
N ALA A 91 -12.82 -11.03 -6.35
CA ALA A 91 -13.39 -11.03 -7.69
C ALA A 91 -14.90 -10.77 -7.69
N ALA A 92 -15.64 -11.49 -6.85
CA ALA A 92 -17.11 -11.33 -6.76
C ALA A 92 -17.53 -9.92 -6.29
N ALA A 93 -16.79 -9.33 -5.35
CA ALA A 93 -17.06 -7.96 -4.90
C ALA A 93 -16.71 -6.95 -6.00
N ASN A 94 -15.57 -7.16 -6.69
CA ASN A 94 -15.15 -6.29 -7.79
C ASN A 94 -16.11 -6.27 -8.97
N GLU A 95 -16.77 -7.39 -9.28
CA GLU A 95 -17.77 -7.47 -10.37
C GLU A 95 -18.98 -6.55 -10.14
N THR A 96 -19.25 -6.17 -8.88
CA THR A 96 -20.35 -5.26 -8.54
C THR A 96 -20.01 -3.79 -8.72
N VAL A 97 -18.74 -3.45 -8.87
CA VAL A 97 -18.26 -2.07 -8.99
C VAL A 97 -18.04 -1.71 -10.46
N PRO A 98 -18.61 -0.60 -10.97
CA PRO A 98 -18.40 -0.18 -12.35
C PRO A 98 -16.92 0.06 -12.67
N ARG A 99 -16.45 -0.47 -13.79
CA ARG A 99 -15.13 -0.12 -14.32
C ARG A 99 -15.26 1.08 -15.26
N LEU A 100 -14.74 2.23 -14.84
CA LEU A 100 -14.80 3.48 -15.60
C LEU A 100 -13.86 3.47 -16.80
N ALA A 101 -12.70 2.84 -16.64
CA ALA A 101 -11.71 2.65 -17.70
C ALA A 101 -10.73 1.52 -17.32
N ASP A 102 -10.17 0.83 -18.33
CA ASP A 102 -9.10 -0.15 -18.11
C ASP A 102 -7.78 0.53 -17.75
N ASN A 103 -7.54 1.68 -18.36
CA ASN A 103 -6.38 2.54 -18.10
C ASN A 103 -6.82 3.86 -17.45
N LYS A 104 -6.05 4.92 -17.67
CA LYS A 104 -6.30 6.25 -17.14
C LYS A 104 -7.61 6.82 -17.70
N PRO A 105 -8.64 7.08 -16.87
CA PRO A 105 -9.85 7.78 -17.28
C PRO A 105 -9.59 9.28 -17.49
N SER A 106 -10.51 9.97 -18.16
CA SER A 106 -10.54 11.45 -18.14
C SER A 106 -11.12 11.96 -16.81
N LEU A 107 -10.82 13.22 -16.46
CA LEU A 107 -11.42 13.87 -15.30
C LEU A 107 -12.95 13.88 -15.40
N GLU A 108 -13.50 14.14 -16.60
CA GLU A 108 -14.95 14.14 -16.83
C GLU A 108 -15.57 12.78 -16.59
N THR A 109 -14.87 11.69 -16.95
CA THR A 109 -15.34 10.32 -16.69
C THR A 109 -15.42 10.07 -15.18
N VAL A 110 -14.42 10.50 -14.42
CA VAL A 110 -14.41 10.36 -12.96
C VAL A 110 -15.51 11.20 -12.31
N LEU A 111 -15.63 12.47 -12.68
CA LEU A 111 -16.65 13.37 -12.14
C LEU A 111 -18.07 12.96 -12.56
N GLY A 112 -18.21 12.32 -13.75
CA GLY A 112 -19.48 11.77 -14.20
C GLY A 112 -20.05 10.66 -13.33
N ALA A 113 -19.18 10.01 -12.53
CA ALA A 113 -19.61 9.06 -11.50
C ALA A 113 -20.07 9.75 -10.20
N ASP A 114 -19.99 11.09 -10.11
CA ASP A 114 -20.41 11.91 -8.96
C ASP A 114 -19.76 11.41 -7.64
N PRO A 115 -18.41 11.35 -7.55
CA PRO A 115 -17.73 10.83 -6.38
C PRO A 115 -17.72 11.81 -5.21
N ASP A 116 -17.81 11.27 -3.98
CA ASP A 116 -17.59 12.00 -2.73
C ASP A 116 -16.18 11.76 -2.13
N LEU A 117 -15.42 10.82 -2.69
CA LEU A 117 -14.01 10.58 -2.41
C LEU A 117 -13.34 9.94 -3.65
N VAL A 118 -12.14 10.39 -3.98
CA VAL A 118 -11.29 9.74 -4.98
C VAL A 118 -10.03 9.21 -4.31
N THR A 119 -9.71 7.94 -4.50
CA THR A 119 -8.48 7.32 -3.99
C THR A 119 -7.54 6.95 -5.14
N ALA A 120 -6.24 6.99 -4.91
CA ALA A 120 -5.23 6.60 -5.88
C ALA A 120 -3.98 6.03 -5.21
N SER A 121 -3.29 5.10 -5.87
CA SER A 121 -2.06 4.50 -5.35
C SER A 121 -0.80 5.26 -5.76
N PHE A 122 -0.85 6.09 -6.80
CA PHE A 122 0.34 6.75 -7.35
C PHE A 122 0.18 8.27 -7.43
N VAL A 123 1.24 9.00 -7.04
CA VAL A 123 1.33 10.47 -7.17
C VAL A 123 1.04 10.91 -8.60
N GLY A 124 1.58 10.18 -9.59
CA GLY A 124 1.36 10.47 -11.00
C GLY A 124 -0.10 10.38 -11.44
N THR A 125 -0.93 9.58 -10.77
CA THR A 125 -2.37 9.46 -11.09
C THR A 125 -3.12 10.75 -10.75
N LEU A 126 -2.78 11.38 -9.62
CA LEU A 126 -3.36 12.64 -9.14
C LEU A 126 -2.39 13.83 -9.28
N GLY A 127 -1.54 13.78 -10.28
CA GLY A 127 -0.55 14.80 -10.60
C GLY A 127 -0.60 15.24 -12.07
N SER A 128 0.40 16.02 -12.47
CA SER A 128 0.53 16.50 -13.85
C SER A 128 0.66 15.34 -14.84
N GLY A 129 -0.19 15.32 -15.86
CA GLY A 129 -0.26 14.23 -16.85
C GLY A 129 -1.05 13.00 -16.39
N GLY A 130 -1.51 12.97 -15.16
CA GLY A 130 -2.43 11.96 -14.62
C GLY A 130 -3.88 12.18 -15.04
N VAL A 131 -4.82 11.78 -14.19
CA VAL A 131 -6.26 12.05 -14.39
C VAL A 131 -6.53 13.53 -14.19
N ALA A 132 -6.12 14.08 -13.05
CA ALA A 132 -6.10 15.50 -12.72
C ALA A 132 -5.28 15.72 -11.46
N GLU A 133 -4.84 16.93 -11.22
CA GLU A 133 -4.15 17.29 -9.98
C GLU A 133 -5.12 17.27 -8.79
N ARG A 134 -4.64 16.92 -7.60
CA ARG A 134 -5.43 16.92 -6.35
C ARG A 134 -6.11 18.28 -6.10
N GLU A 135 -5.43 19.36 -6.49
CA GLU A 135 -5.99 20.72 -6.37
C GLU A 135 -7.23 20.92 -7.21
N GLN A 136 -7.29 20.36 -8.43
CA GLN A 136 -8.46 20.45 -9.30
C GLN A 136 -9.68 19.73 -8.69
N PHE A 137 -9.46 18.52 -8.12
CA PHE A 137 -10.50 17.81 -7.40
C PHE A 137 -10.99 18.61 -6.18
N HIS A 138 -10.07 19.19 -5.41
CA HIS A 138 -10.40 20.00 -4.24
C HIS A 138 -11.26 21.22 -4.61
N GLN A 139 -10.92 21.93 -5.70
CA GLN A 139 -11.71 23.08 -6.21
C GLN A 139 -13.12 22.66 -6.65
N LEU A 140 -13.32 21.42 -6.99
CA LEU A 140 -14.61 20.84 -7.36
C LEU A 140 -15.34 20.21 -6.15
N GLY A 141 -14.80 20.37 -4.94
CA GLY A 141 -15.40 19.84 -3.72
C GLY A 141 -15.24 18.33 -3.53
N VAL A 142 -14.33 17.69 -4.28
CA VAL A 142 -14.08 16.24 -4.19
C VAL A 142 -12.77 16.00 -3.43
N PRO A 143 -12.81 15.47 -2.19
CA PRO A 143 -11.62 15.09 -1.46
C PRO A 143 -10.88 13.95 -2.16
N THR A 144 -9.54 13.96 -2.04
CA THR A 144 -8.69 12.92 -2.64
C THR A 144 -7.75 12.30 -1.61
N TYR A 145 -7.63 10.99 -1.61
CA TYR A 145 -6.68 10.25 -0.79
C TYR A 145 -5.64 9.57 -1.70
N LEU A 146 -4.36 9.72 -1.36
CA LEU A 146 -3.24 9.14 -2.10
C LEU A 146 -2.49 8.17 -1.19
N ALA A 147 -2.11 6.99 -1.71
CA ALA A 147 -1.37 6.01 -0.93
C ALA A 147 -0.08 6.61 -0.32
N PRO A 148 0.10 6.56 1.01
CA PRO A 148 1.30 7.05 1.68
C PRO A 148 2.58 6.40 1.17
N SER A 149 2.48 5.17 0.72
CA SER A 149 3.58 4.39 0.13
C SER A 149 4.19 5.04 -1.12
N ASP A 150 3.46 5.89 -1.84
CA ASP A 150 3.95 6.53 -3.07
C ASP A 150 4.31 8.02 -2.88
N CYS A 151 3.95 8.65 -1.78
CA CYS A 151 4.30 10.04 -1.51
C CYS A 151 5.32 10.22 -0.39
N GLU A 152 5.40 9.29 0.56
CA GLU A 152 6.31 9.43 1.70
C GLU A 152 7.62 8.69 1.44
N GLY A 153 8.72 9.37 1.70
CA GLY A 153 10.05 8.82 1.48
C GLY A 153 10.39 8.53 0.02
N LYS A 154 9.62 9.10 -0.94
CA LYS A 154 9.83 8.95 -2.38
C LYS A 154 10.08 10.30 -3.06
N LEU A 155 11.05 10.32 -3.97
CA LEU A 155 11.30 11.42 -4.89
C LEU A 155 10.85 10.98 -6.28
N VAL A 156 9.87 11.68 -6.83
CA VAL A 156 9.45 11.49 -8.22
C VAL A 156 10.38 12.31 -9.09
N THR A 157 11.54 11.74 -9.45
CA THR A 157 12.58 12.42 -10.24
C THR A 157 12.63 11.96 -11.68
N SER A 158 12.14 10.77 -11.97
CA SER A 158 12.10 10.12 -13.29
C SER A 158 10.94 9.11 -13.28
N GLU A 159 10.83 8.31 -14.32
CA GLU A 159 9.68 7.43 -14.59
C GLU A 159 9.14 6.67 -13.36
N ASP A 160 10.03 6.03 -12.58
CA ASP A 160 9.63 5.22 -11.42
C ASP A 160 10.02 5.83 -10.07
N GLY A 161 10.89 6.85 -10.08
CA GLY A 161 11.33 7.57 -8.90
C GLY A 161 12.43 6.87 -8.11
N ALA A 162 12.90 7.59 -7.09
CA ALA A 162 13.87 7.10 -6.12
C ALA A 162 13.35 7.26 -4.70
N ARG A 163 13.78 6.39 -3.79
CA ARG A 163 13.37 6.48 -2.40
C ARG A 163 14.44 7.09 -1.53
N THR A 164 14.04 8.03 -0.69
CA THR A 164 14.88 8.59 0.39
C THR A 164 14.81 7.74 1.66
N GLN A 165 13.77 6.92 1.79
CA GLN A 165 13.54 5.98 2.88
C GLN A 165 12.96 4.68 2.30
N SER A 166 13.32 3.55 2.89
CA SER A 166 12.74 2.27 2.50
C SER A 166 11.23 2.25 2.75
N LEU A 167 10.50 1.67 1.82
CA LEU A 167 9.10 1.35 1.99
C LEU A 167 8.97 0.34 3.14
N THR A 168 7.99 0.56 4.01
CA THR A 168 7.67 -0.34 5.12
C THR A 168 6.21 -0.75 5.07
N MET A 169 5.88 -1.87 5.69
CA MET A 169 4.49 -2.30 5.85
C MET A 169 3.66 -1.30 6.66
N ASP A 170 4.27 -0.50 7.54
CA ASP A 170 3.56 0.53 8.30
C ASP A 170 2.87 1.57 7.41
N LEU A 171 3.47 1.91 6.25
CA LEU A 171 2.83 2.82 5.29
C LEU A 171 1.57 2.19 4.67
N ILE A 172 1.60 0.89 4.41
CA ILE A 172 0.45 0.13 3.90
C ILE A 172 -0.62 -0.01 5.00
N TYR A 173 -0.22 -0.33 6.23
CA TYR A 173 -1.15 -0.43 7.36
C TYR A 173 -1.82 0.92 7.65
N ARG A 174 -1.08 2.02 7.53
CA ARG A 174 -1.63 3.36 7.67
C ARG A 174 -2.65 3.68 6.58
N GLU A 175 -2.40 3.33 5.31
CA GLU A 175 -3.38 3.50 4.23
C GLU A 175 -4.69 2.77 4.56
N ILE A 176 -4.60 1.53 5.02
CA ILE A 176 -5.76 0.72 5.41
C ILE A 176 -6.51 1.39 6.58
N THR A 177 -5.79 1.81 7.61
CA THR A 177 -6.37 2.43 8.81
C THR A 177 -7.00 3.79 8.50
N ASP A 178 -6.33 4.64 7.71
CA ASP A 178 -6.85 5.93 7.29
C ASP A 178 -8.16 5.77 6.49
N LEU A 179 -8.15 4.88 5.49
CA LEU A 179 -9.34 4.60 4.69
C LEU A 179 -10.46 4.00 5.54
N ALA A 180 -10.16 3.04 6.41
CA ALA A 180 -11.16 2.46 7.33
C ALA A 180 -11.77 3.54 8.23
N THR A 181 -10.96 4.51 8.68
CA THR A 181 -11.41 5.64 9.50
C THR A 181 -12.30 6.58 8.68
N LEU A 182 -11.86 6.97 7.47
CA LEU A 182 -12.64 7.85 6.57
C LEU A 182 -14.01 7.25 6.21
N PHE A 183 -14.10 5.94 6.09
CA PHE A 183 -15.34 5.22 5.76
C PHE A 183 -16.17 4.79 6.98
N ASP A 184 -15.78 5.13 8.19
CA ASP A 184 -16.45 4.72 9.45
C ASP A 184 -16.54 3.19 9.61
N VAL A 185 -15.45 2.51 9.30
CA VAL A 185 -15.31 1.05 9.47
C VAL A 185 -13.99 0.68 10.18
N PRO A 186 -13.60 1.36 11.29
CA PRO A 186 -12.27 1.21 11.88
C PRO A 186 -11.97 -0.24 12.28
N GLN A 187 -12.95 -0.98 12.80
CA GLN A 187 -12.77 -2.38 13.17
C GLN A 187 -12.39 -3.26 11.98
N ARG A 188 -12.95 -3.00 10.78
CA ARG A 188 -12.57 -3.76 9.57
C ARG A 188 -11.11 -3.46 9.16
N GLY A 189 -10.66 -2.22 9.37
CA GLY A 189 -9.27 -1.83 9.18
C GLY A 189 -8.32 -2.57 10.13
N ASP A 190 -8.65 -2.59 11.42
CA ASP A 190 -7.88 -3.28 12.46
C ASP A 190 -7.79 -4.78 12.17
N ASP A 191 -8.91 -5.41 11.82
CA ASP A 191 -8.96 -6.85 11.49
C ASP A 191 -8.13 -7.17 10.23
N LEU A 192 -8.18 -6.31 9.20
CA LEU A 192 -7.39 -6.48 7.99
C LEU A 192 -5.89 -6.34 8.27
N VAL A 193 -5.49 -5.31 9.01
CA VAL A 193 -4.08 -5.09 9.40
C VAL A 193 -3.58 -6.25 10.24
N ALA A 194 -4.34 -6.68 11.26
CA ALA A 194 -3.96 -7.83 12.10
C ALA A 194 -3.80 -9.12 11.28
N GLY A 195 -4.69 -9.36 10.32
CA GLY A 195 -4.59 -10.51 9.42
C GLY A 195 -3.34 -10.46 8.51
N LEU A 196 -2.97 -9.27 8.02
CA LEU A 196 -1.75 -9.09 7.23
C LEU A 196 -0.49 -9.28 8.09
N GLN A 197 -0.46 -8.73 9.30
CA GLN A 197 0.64 -8.90 10.26
C GLN A 197 0.82 -10.39 10.61
N GLN A 198 -0.27 -11.09 10.93
CA GLN A 198 -0.21 -12.52 11.23
C GLN A 198 0.36 -13.36 10.06
N ARG A 199 0.01 -13.00 8.82
CA ARG A 199 0.56 -13.66 7.63
C ARG A 199 2.05 -13.39 7.46
N LEU A 200 2.48 -12.17 7.76
CA LEU A 200 3.88 -11.77 7.67
C LEU A 200 4.71 -12.46 8.76
N ASP A 201 4.22 -12.48 9.99
CA ASP A 201 4.85 -13.16 11.13
C ASP A 201 5.00 -14.68 10.91
N ALA A 202 4.13 -15.25 10.08
CA ALA A 202 4.22 -16.67 9.70
C ALA A 202 5.35 -16.94 8.69
N VAL A 203 5.87 -15.91 8.03
CA VAL A 203 7.08 -16.01 7.23
C VAL A 203 8.25 -16.13 8.21
N ASN A 204 8.96 -17.25 8.18
CA ASN A 204 10.14 -17.45 9.02
C ASN A 204 11.40 -17.12 8.19
N PRO A 205 11.91 -15.89 8.26
CA PRO A 205 13.09 -15.52 7.50
C PRO A 205 14.27 -16.33 8.05
N ALA A 206 14.72 -17.32 7.30
CA ALA A 206 16.03 -17.89 7.56
C ALA A 206 17.07 -16.91 7.00
N ASP A 207 18.02 -16.45 7.82
CA ASP A 207 19.23 -15.81 7.30
C ASP A 207 19.97 -16.87 6.47
N SER A 208 19.52 -17.01 5.24
CA SER A 208 20.02 -18.05 4.33
C SER A 208 21.33 -17.61 3.67
N GLY A 209 21.69 -16.33 3.77
CA GLY A 209 22.77 -15.72 2.98
C GLY A 209 22.54 -15.78 1.47
N VAL A 210 21.33 -16.17 1.03
CA VAL A 210 20.96 -16.27 -0.39
C VAL A 210 20.80 -14.88 -0.96
N THR A 211 21.47 -14.65 -2.09
CA THR A 211 21.40 -13.38 -2.83
C THR A 211 20.36 -13.47 -3.92
N ALA A 212 19.63 -12.37 -4.18
CA ALA A 212 18.59 -12.31 -5.18
C ALA A 212 18.68 -11.05 -6.02
N ALA A 213 18.22 -11.12 -7.28
CA ALA A 213 17.86 -9.98 -8.09
C ALA A 213 16.38 -10.12 -8.50
N PHE A 214 15.63 -9.03 -8.39
CA PHE A 214 14.20 -9.00 -8.71
C PHE A 214 14.02 -8.35 -10.08
N TRP A 215 13.69 -9.14 -11.08
CA TRP A 215 13.54 -8.67 -12.45
C TRP A 215 12.09 -8.35 -12.78
N PHE A 216 11.81 -7.07 -12.98
CA PHE A 216 10.48 -6.55 -13.24
C PHE A 216 10.09 -6.69 -14.72
N SER A 217 10.82 -6.05 -15.63
CA SER A 217 10.48 -5.95 -17.05
C SER A 217 11.70 -5.74 -17.93
N ASP A 218 11.52 -5.66 -19.24
CA ASP A 218 12.50 -5.50 -20.30
C ASP A 218 13.53 -6.64 -20.38
N ILE A 219 13.73 -7.17 -21.60
CA ILE A 219 14.68 -8.26 -21.84
C ILE A 219 16.08 -7.72 -22.13
N ARG A 220 16.18 -6.59 -22.85
CA ARG A 220 17.47 -6.08 -23.31
C ARG A 220 18.22 -5.32 -22.24
N THR A 221 17.50 -4.46 -21.54
CA THR A 221 18.05 -3.63 -20.48
C THR A 221 17.11 -3.77 -19.27
N PRO A 222 17.27 -4.86 -18.50
CA PRO A 222 16.28 -5.23 -17.50
C PRO A 222 16.09 -4.15 -16.44
N TYR A 223 14.83 -3.90 -16.11
CA TYR A 223 14.46 -3.16 -14.90
C TYR A 223 14.56 -4.11 -13.71
N LEU A 224 15.50 -3.85 -12.84
CA LEU A 224 15.68 -4.60 -11.59
C LEU A 224 15.27 -3.76 -10.39
N ALA A 225 14.88 -4.41 -9.32
CA ALA A 225 14.54 -3.70 -8.10
C ALA A 225 15.79 -3.18 -7.39
N GLY A 226 15.77 -1.90 -7.03
CA GLY A 226 16.70 -1.31 -6.07
C GLY A 226 16.37 -1.69 -4.62
N CYS A 227 16.98 -0.98 -3.63
CA CYS A 227 16.88 -1.34 -2.20
C CYS A 227 15.46 -1.29 -1.66
N CYS A 228 14.67 -0.29 -2.10
CA CYS A 228 13.87 0.39 -1.09
C CYS A 228 12.37 0.40 -1.43
N GLY A 229 11.96 -0.23 -2.54
CA GLY A 229 10.56 -0.43 -2.93
C GLY A 229 9.96 -1.71 -2.34
N SER A 230 8.83 -2.15 -2.90
CA SER A 230 8.14 -3.39 -2.46
C SER A 230 9.02 -4.64 -2.48
N PRO A 231 9.91 -4.86 -3.47
CA PRO A 231 10.85 -5.98 -3.43
C PRO A 231 11.82 -5.94 -2.25
N GLY A 232 12.14 -4.74 -1.74
CA GLY A 232 12.95 -4.58 -0.52
C GLY A 232 12.25 -5.15 0.71
N ILE A 233 10.93 -4.94 0.85
CA ILE A 233 10.13 -5.60 1.91
C ILE A 233 10.18 -7.12 1.73
N ILE A 234 9.92 -7.61 0.51
CA ILE A 234 9.94 -9.04 0.24
C ILE A 234 11.29 -9.66 0.59
N ALA A 235 12.40 -9.01 0.19
CA ALA A 235 13.74 -9.49 0.50
C ALA A 235 13.97 -9.56 2.02
N ALA A 236 13.63 -8.49 2.75
CA ALA A 236 13.78 -8.43 4.21
C ALA A 236 12.97 -9.53 4.92
N GLU A 237 11.70 -9.69 4.55
CA GLU A 237 10.78 -10.65 5.18
C GLU A 237 11.09 -12.11 4.84
N THR A 238 11.77 -12.35 3.73
CA THR A 238 12.16 -13.73 3.31
C THR A 238 13.60 -14.09 3.64
N GLY A 239 14.39 -13.16 4.20
CA GLY A 239 15.82 -13.36 4.48
C GLY A 239 16.69 -13.42 3.23
N LEU A 240 16.22 -12.89 2.10
CA LEU A 240 17.00 -12.74 0.89
C LEU A 240 17.79 -11.41 0.94
N ARG A 241 18.98 -11.37 0.30
CA ARG A 241 19.73 -10.15 0.11
C ARG A 241 19.65 -9.71 -1.36
N ASN A 242 19.04 -8.56 -1.62
CA ASN A 242 19.01 -8.00 -2.98
C ASN A 242 20.41 -7.56 -3.39
N VAL A 243 20.93 -8.04 -4.54
CA VAL A 243 22.27 -7.65 -5.03
C VAL A 243 22.31 -6.22 -5.58
N PHE A 244 21.16 -5.55 -5.71
CA PHE A 244 21.00 -4.15 -6.12
C PHE A 244 20.54 -3.25 -4.97
N ASP A 245 20.83 -3.61 -3.73
CA ASP A 245 20.45 -2.84 -2.53
C ASP A 245 21.30 -1.55 -2.33
N ASP A 246 22.27 -1.31 -3.20
CA ASP A 246 23.13 -0.13 -3.21
C ASP A 246 22.57 1.06 -3.99
N THR A 247 21.39 0.92 -4.63
CA THR A 247 20.72 2.00 -5.33
C THR A 247 19.33 2.30 -4.74
N HIS A 248 19.04 3.59 -4.62
CA HIS A 248 17.76 4.10 -4.17
C HIS A 248 16.71 4.26 -5.28
N ASP A 249 17.10 4.10 -6.55
CA ASP A 249 16.12 4.01 -7.65
C ASP A 249 15.24 2.78 -7.43
N GLU A 250 13.93 2.93 -7.58
CA GLU A 250 13.02 1.79 -7.35
C GLU A 250 13.22 0.71 -8.40
N TRP A 251 13.43 1.11 -9.66
CA TRP A 251 13.57 0.21 -10.80
C TRP A 251 14.70 0.66 -11.74
N PRO A 252 15.97 0.59 -11.32
CA PRO A 252 17.09 0.93 -12.19
C PRO A 252 17.14 0.00 -13.40
N GLN A 253 17.43 0.58 -14.59
CA GLN A 253 17.80 -0.21 -15.75
C GLN A 253 19.31 -0.55 -15.68
N VAL A 254 19.63 -1.81 -15.83
CA VAL A 254 21.00 -2.30 -15.77
C VAL A 254 21.35 -3.17 -16.98
N SER A 255 22.64 -3.41 -17.23
CA SER A 255 23.04 -4.38 -18.25
C SER A 255 23.06 -5.81 -17.68
N TRP A 256 22.95 -6.81 -18.55
CA TRP A 256 23.08 -8.21 -18.14
C TRP A 256 24.50 -8.54 -17.64
N GLU A 257 25.52 -7.82 -18.12
CA GLU A 257 26.89 -7.92 -17.59
C GLU A 257 26.93 -7.50 -16.12
N THR A 258 26.24 -6.42 -15.76
CA THR A 258 26.12 -5.99 -14.36
C THR A 258 25.43 -7.03 -13.50
N VAL A 259 24.37 -7.67 -14.02
CA VAL A 259 23.69 -8.76 -13.32
C VAL A 259 24.62 -9.94 -13.09
N ALA A 260 25.38 -10.34 -14.13
CA ALA A 260 26.37 -11.42 -14.04
C ALA A 260 27.52 -11.10 -13.06
N ASP A 261 28.02 -9.87 -13.06
CA ASP A 261 29.09 -9.43 -12.15
C ASP A 261 28.65 -9.43 -10.67
N ARG A 262 27.36 -9.18 -10.40
CA ARG A 262 26.77 -9.24 -9.04
C ARG A 262 26.43 -10.66 -8.59
N ASP A 263 26.43 -11.61 -9.50
CA ASP A 263 26.28 -13.05 -9.29
C ASP A 263 25.15 -13.42 -8.27
N PRO A 264 23.89 -13.06 -8.54
CA PRO A 264 22.79 -13.44 -7.65
C PRO A 264 22.57 -14.96 -7.64
N ASP A 265 22.35 -15.55 -6.45
CA ASP A 265 22.00 -16.96 -6.33
C ASP A 265 20.62 -17.27 -6.97
N VAL A 266 19.72 -16.27 -6.99
CA VAL A 266 18.33 -16.40 -7.47
C VAL A 266 17.90 -15.17 -8.27
N LEU A 267 17.22 -15.42 -9.40
CA LEU A 267 16.44 -14.39 -10.10
C LEU A 267 14.95 -14.58 -9.74
N VAL A 268 14.36 -13.53 -9.17
CA VAL A 268 12.91 -13.46 -8.92
C VAL A 268 12.27 -12.76 -10.11
N LEU A 269 11.45 -13.48 -10.87
CA LEU A 269 10.87 -13.01 -12.11
C LEU A 269 9.43 -12.52 -11.88
N ALA A 270 9.14 -11.25 -12.16
CA ALA A 270 7.78 -10.76 -12.19
C ALA A 270 7.05 -11.29 -13.43
N ASP A 271 5.79 -11.66 -13.27
CA ASP A 271 4.87 -11.96 -14.38
C ASP A 271 3.84 -10.84 -14.47
N LEU A 272 3.99 -9.95 -15.45
CA LEU A 272 3.14 -8.78 -15.62
C LEU A 272 2.09 -9.06 -16.71
N SER A 273 0.83 -8.94 -16.35
CA SER A 273 -0.28 -9.22 -17.30
C SER A 273 -0.50 -8.12 -18.33
N ARG A 274 0.08 -6.92 -18.14
CA ARG A 274 -0.06 -5.79 -19.08
C ARG A 274 0.48 -6.08 -20.49
N ARG A 275 1.52 -6.91 -20.64
CA ARG A 275 2.11 -7.37 -21.93
C ARG A 275 2.47 -6.23 -22.90
N THR A 276 2.94 -5.09 -22.38
CA THR A 276 3.24 -3.91 -23.21
C THR A 276 4.72 -3.76 -23.54
N ILE A 277 5.59 -4.34 -22.73
CA ILE A 277 7.05 -4.31 -22.89
C ILE A 277 7.53 -5.74 -23.12
N ASP A 278 8.52 -5.91 -23.98
CA ASP A 278 9.16 -7.23 -24.17
C ASP A 278 9.81 -7.67 -22.84
N GLY A 279 9.45 -8.86 -22.37
CA GLY A 279 9.83 -9.34 -21.04
C GLY A 279 8.87 -8.95 -19.91
N ASP A 280 7.66 -8.44 -20.19
CA ASP A 280 6.59 -8.36 -19.19
C ASP A 280 6.11 -9.77 -18.80
N ALA A 281 5.97 -10.65 -19.78
CA ALA A 281 5.55 -12.03 -19.57
C ALA A 281 6.65 -12.89 -18.92
N LEU A 282 6.26 -13.76 -18.00
CA LEU A 282 7.16 -14.74 -17.39
C LEU A 282 7.78 -15.66 -18.45
N GLU A 283 6.97 -16.13 -19.39
CA GLU A 283 7.41 -17.01 -20.49
C GLU A 283 8.53 -16.38 -21.31
N SER A 284 8.40 -15.09 -21.67
CA SER A 284 9.43 -14.36 -22.43
C SER A 284 10.74 -14.26 -21.67
N LYS A 285 10.69 -14.05 -20.36
CA LYS A 285 11.88 -14.03 -19.49
C LYS A 285 12.57 -15.39 -19.44
N ILE A 286 11.78 -16.46 -19.30
CA ILE A 286 12.30 -17.85 -19.27
C ILE A 286 12.94 -18.18 -20.63
N GLU A 287 12.26 -17.90 -21.75
CA GLU A 287 12.79 -18.15 -23.10
C GLU A 287 14.10 -17.39 -23.34
N PHE A 288 14.17 -16.13 -22.90
CA PHE A 288 15.41 -15.34 -22.96
C PHE A 288 16.54 -15.98 -22.17
N LEU A 289 16.31 -16.38 -20.94
CA LEU A 289 17.32 -17.03 -20.09
C LEU A 289 17.77 -18.37 -20.67
N GLU A 290 16.87 -19.16 -21.23
CA GLU A 290 17.18 -20.47 -21.85
C GLU A 290 17.96 -20.32 -23.16
N SER A 291 17.64 -19.33 -23.99
CA SER A 291 18.28 -19.10 -25.28
C SER A 291 19.65 -18.46 -25.18
N ASN A 292 19.94 -17.72 -24.11
CA ASN A 292 21.19 -17.01 -23.90
C ASN A 292 22.17 -17.73 -22.95
N HIS A 293 22.15 -19.07 -22.95
CA HIS A 293 23.03 -19.92 -22.13
C HIS A 293 24.53 -19.61 -22.18
N GLN A 294 25.00 -18.85 -23.17
CA GLN A 294 26.41 -18.49 -23.34
C GLN A 294 26.83 -17.20 -22.60
N SER A 295 25.87 -16.36 -22.20
CA SER A 295 26.15 -15.10 -21.50
C SER A 295 25.81 -15.11 -20.03
N ALA A 296 25.01 -16.05 -19.56
CA ALA A 296 24.73 -16.27 -18.15
C ALA A 296 24.64 -17.76 -17.89
N GLN A 297 25.70 -18.38 -17.37
CA GLN A 297 25.65 -19.75 -16.85
C GLN A 297 24.78 -19.84 -15.60
N CYS A 298 23.55 -19.36 -15.70
CA CYS A 298 22.49 -19.64 -14.74
C CYS A 298 21.61 -20.72 -15.35
N SER A 299 21.83 -21.97 -14.99
CA SER A 299 21.01 -23.07 -15.43
C SER A 299 19.60 -22.94 -14.88
N SER A 300 18.63 -22.99 -15.80
CA SER A 300 17.20 -23.07 -15.57
C SER A 300 16.84 -24.00 -14.41
N GLY A 301 16.34 -23.44 -13.34
CA GLY A 301 15.63 -24.15 -12.28
C GLY A 301 14.38 -23.37 -11.99
N THR A 302 13.23 -23.93 -12.41
CA THR A 302 11.90 -23.52 -11.99
C THR A 302 11.92 -23.12 -10.52
N ALA A 303 11.33 -21.99 -10.19
CA ALA A 303 11.23 -21.47 -8.83
C ALA A 303 11.10 -22.61 -7.81
N LEU A 304 12.04 -22.68 -6.83
CA LEU A 304 12.00 -23.51 -5.63
C LEU A 304 12.91 -24.73 -5.51
N HIS A 305 13.80 -25.09 -6.37
CA HIS A 305 14.84 -26.08 -5.99
C HIS A 305 15.96 -26.21 -7.04
N ARG A 306 17.07 -25.52 -6.85
CA ARG A 306 18.45 -26.07 -6.90
C ARG A 306 19.48 -24.94 -6.81
N ARG A 307 20.40 -25.06 -5.84
CA ARG A 307 21.63 -24.29 -5.79
C ARG A 307 22.52 -24.74 -6.97
N GLN A 308 22.73 -23.87 -7.94
CA GLN A 308 23.89 -23.92 -8.83
C GLN A 308 24.51 -22.54 -8.87
N ARG A 309 25.78 -22.45 -8.48
CA ARG A 309 26.57 -21.21 -8.51
C ARG A 309 26.94 -20.88 -9.94
N CYS A 310 26.75 -19.67 -10.35
CA CYS A 310 27.31 -19.13 -11.60
C CYS A 310 28.83 -18.99 -11.41
N ARG A 311 29.62 -19.69 -12.19
CA ARG A 311 31.07 -19.43 -12.29
C ARG A 311 31.38 -18.99 -13.71
N PRO A 312 32.14 -17.88 -13.91
CA PRO A 312 32.68 -17.55 -15.23
C PRO A 312 33.72 -18.60 -15.59
N GLU A 313 33.62 -19.23 -16.76
CA GLU A 313 34.74 -19.93 -17.35
C GLU A 313 35.79 -18.92 -17.77
N SER A 314 37.00 -19.07 -17.22
CA SER A 314 38.18 -18.34 -17.67
C SER A 314 38.41 -18.62 -19.15
N VAL A 315 38.24 -17.62 -19.99
CA VAL A 315 38.71 -17.68 -21.40
C VAL A 315 40.23 -17.80 -21.38
N ASP A 316 40.72 -18.98 -21.79
CA ASP A 316 42.14 -19.22 -21.99
C ASP A 316 42.62 -18.38 -23.19
N PRO A 317 43.58 -17.43 -23.06
CA PRO A 317 43.98 -16.56 -24.14
C PRO A 317 44.90 -17.25 -25.17
N HIS A 318 45.05 -18.58 -25.14
CA HIS A 318 45.95 -19.31 -26.02
C HIS A 318 45.30 -20.51 -26.74
N ARG A 319 44.13 -20.26 -27.39
CA ARG A 319 43.66 -21.17 -28.47
C ARG A 319 43.07 -20.38 -29.62
#